data_f1e5848fea9044389bea0c5f9eac9233
#
_entry.id   f1e5848fea9044389bea0c5f9eac9233
#
_cell.length_a   1.000
_cell.length_b   1.000
_cell.length_c   1.000
_cell.angle_alpha   90.00
_cell.angle_beta   90.00
_cell.angle_gamma   90.00
#
_symmetry.space_group_name_H-M   'P 1'
#
loop_
_entity.id
_entity.type
_entity.pdbx_description
1 polymer ?
#
loop_
_entity_poly.entity_id
_entity_poly.type
_entity_poly.pdbx_seq_one_letter_code
_entity_poly.pdbx_strand_id
1 'polypeptide(L)'
;MFDLQEFEAIKRLKYKYLRCLDNKLWDEMGECFLEEATSAYSGGKYAFEGRQAILDFFRESMSGGHILTSHTVHHPEIELDSETSATGIWRLEDVFIDDENGFAIQGTGWYRDSYRKVDGNWKILHTGYKRSWEEMVKRKDDDRLTMLQRWSDP
;
A
#
# COMPACT_ATOMS: atom_id res chain seq x y z
N MET A 1 8.79 -18.53 -21.09
CA MET A 1 9.67 -19.07 -20.04
C MET A 1 9.27 -18.46 -18.71
N PHE A 2 9.12 -19.27 -17.71
CA PHE A 2 8.80 -18.81 -16.36
C PHE A 2 10.06 -18.19 -15.75
N ASP A 3 10.10 -16.88 -15.56
CA ASP A 3 11.26 -16.19 -15.03
C ASP A 3 11.07 -15.87 -13.54
N LEU A 4 11.54 -16.75 -12.69
CA LEU A 4 11.44 -16.62 -11.23
C LEU A 4 12.11 -15.34 -10.69
N GLN A 5 13.13 -14.83 -11.36
CA GLN A 5 13.82 -13.62 -10.93
C GLN A 5 12.94 -12.40 -11.13
N GLU A 6 12.20 -12.32 -12.23
CA GLU A 6 11.28 -11.23 -12.51
C GLU A 6 10.09 -11.25 -11.53
N PHE A 7 9.53 -12.43 -11.25
CA PHE A 7 8.48 -12.57 -10.23
C PHE A 7 8.95 -12.10 -8.86
N GLU A 8 10.14 -12.53 -8.45
CA GLU A 8 10.70 -12.11 -7.16
C GLU A 8 11.00 -10.62 -7.11
N ALA A 9 11.47 -10.03 -8.20
CA ALA A 9 11.71 -8.59 -8.28
C ALA A 9 10.40 -7.77 -8.14
N ILE A 10 9.31 -8.19 -8.78
CA ILE A 10 7.99 -7.55 -8.63
C ILE A 10 7.45 -7.71 -7.21
N LYS A 11 7.61 -8.89 -6.60
CA LYS A 11 7.22 -9.11 -5.20
C LYS A 11 7.99 -8.18 -4.25
N ARG A 12 9.31 -8.06 -4.41
CA ARG A 12 10.15 -7.17 -3.61
C ARG A 12 9.74 -5.70 -3.77
N LEU A 13 9.37 -5.28 -4.97
CA LEU A 13 8.82 -3.94 -5.22
C LEU A 13 7.54 -3.69 -4.41
N LYS A 14 6.60 -4.64 -4.43
CA LYS A 14 5.35 -4.54 -3.66
C LYS A 14 5.62 -4.51 -2.15
N TYR A 15 6.55 -5.33 -1.66
CA TYR A 15 6.93 -5.34 -0.25
C TYR A 15 7.58 -4.02 0.18
N LYS A 16 8.46 -3.45 -0.66
CA LYS A 16 9.05 -2.12 -0.43
C LYS A 16 7.97 -1.05 -0.32
N TYR A 17 7.03 -1.03 -1.27
CA TYR A 17 5.91 -0.09 -1.27
C TYR A 17 5.13 -0.13 0.06
N LEU A 18 4.72 -1.31 0.54
CA LEU A 18 3.95 -1.45 1.78
C LEU A 18 4.79 -1.13 3.02
N ARG A 19 6.05 -1.55 3.05
CA ARG A 19 6.97 -1.19 4.14
C ARG A 19 7.14 0.32 4.25
N CYS A 20 7.31 1.01 3.14
CA CYS A 20 7.42 2.46 3.10
C CYS A 20 6.12 3.14 3.56
N LEU A 21 4.97 2.62 3.15
CA LEU A 21 3.65 3.11 3.57
C LEU A 21 3.50 3.05 5.09
N ASP A 22 3.73 1.89 5.70
CA ASP A 22 3.54 1.69 7.13
C ASP A 22 4.57 2.43 7.99
N ASN A 23 5.78 2.66 7.46
CA ASN A 23 6.83 3.41 8.14
C ASN A 23 6.93 4.88 7.71
N LYS A 24 6.01 5.35 6.87
CA LYS A 24 5.92 6.76 6.43
C LYS A 24 7.19 7.26 5.73
N LEU A 25 7.83 6.38 4.98
CA LEU A 25 9.06 6.64 4.22
C LEU A 25 8.70 7.14 2.80
N TRP A 26 8.12 8.33 2.73
CA TRP A 26 7.49 8.84 1.50
C TRP A 26 8.46 9.02 0.34
N ASP A 27 9.68 9.48 0.61
CA ASP A 27 10.68 9.68 -0.44
C ASP A 27 11.13 8.33 -1.02
N GLU A 28 11.41 7.36 -0.16
CA GLU A 28 11.75 5.98 -0.58
C GLU A 28 10.56 5.30 -1.29
N MET A 29 9.33 5.57 -0.84
CA MET A 29 8.10 5.09 -1.49
C MET A 29 7.98 5.63 -2.92
N GLY A 30 8.38 6.89 -3.13
CA GLY A 30 8.38 7.51 -4.46
C GLY A 30 9.24 6.77 -5.48
N GLU A 31 10.30 6.10 -5.04
CA GLU A 31 11.14 5.28 -5.90
C GLU A 31 10.42 4.05 -6.47
N CYS A 32 9.34 3.61 -5.83
CA CYS A 32 8.54 2.47 -6.30
C CYS A 32 7.71 2.80 -7.54
N PHE A 33 7.44 4.08 -7.80
CA PHE A 33 6.51 4.53 -8.84
C PHE A 33 7.21 5.09 -10.07
N LEU A 34 6.57 4.90 -11.22
CA LEU A 34 6.84 5.73 -12.39
C LEU A 34 6.33 7.16 -12.15
N GLU A 35 6.88 8.13 -12.85
CA GLU A 35 6.46 9.53 -12.72
C GLU A 35 4.98 9.71 -13.10
N GLU A 36 4.54 9.04 -14.15
CA GLU A 36 3.15 9.02 -14.63
C GLU A 36 2.24 7.99 -13.92
N ALA A 37 2.70 7.37 -12.85
CA ALA A 37 1.93 6.34 -12.17
C ALA A 37 0.55 6.84 -11.70
N THR A 38 -0.41 5.93 -11.68
CA THR A 38 -1.77 6.21 -11.21
C THR A 38 -2.14 5.33 -10.02
N SER A 39 -3.12 5.76 -9.24
CA SER A 39 -3.67 4.96 -8.17
C SER A 39 -5.19 5.06 -8.08
N ALA A 40 -5.83 4.00 -7.56
CA ALA A 40 -7.27 3.94 -7.33
C ALA A 40 -7.57 3.11 -6.07
N TYR A 41 -7.53 3.77 -4.92
CA TYR A 41 -7.78 3.12 -3.63
C TYR A 41 -9.28 3.08 -3.31
N SER A 42 -9.70 2.06 -2.55
CA SER A 42 -11.09 1.86 -2.13
C SER A 42 -12.08 1.91 -3.30
N GLY A 43 -11.78 1.18 -4.37
CA GLY A 43 -12.64 1.13 -5.55
C GLY A 43 -12.69 2.41 -6.36
N GLY A 44 -11.67 3.26 -6.25
CA GLY A 44 -11.58 4.55 -6.94
C GLY A 44 -12.10 5.74 -6.13
N LYS A 45 -12.50 5.54 -4.88
CA LYS A 45 -12.87 6.64 -3.97
C LYS A 45 -11.72 7.64 -3.80
N TYR A 46 -10.48 7.14 -3.77
CA TYR A 46 -9.25 7.91 -3.71
C TYR A 46 -8.40 7.58 -4.94
N ALA A 47 -8.57 8.34 -6.00
CA ALA A 47 -7.87 8.14 -7.27
C ALA A 47 -6.96 9.34 -7.57
N PHE A 48 -5.72 9.05 -7.98
CA PHE A 48 -4.70 10.05 -8.24
C PHE A 48 -3.93 9.74 -9.52
N GLU A 49 -3.53 10.77 -10.21
CA GLU A 49 -2.70 10.72 -11.41
C GLU A 49 -1.36 11.41 -11.15
N GLY A 50 -0.27 10.70 -11.43
CA GLY A 50 1.09 11.12 -11.19
C GLY A 50 1.62 10.75 -9.80
N ARG A 51 2.90 10.35 -9.77
CA ARG A 51 3.62 9.95 -8.55
C ARG A 51 3.51 11.00 -7.44
N GLN A 52 3.66 12.29 -7.79
CA GLN A 52 3.63 13.35 -6.79
C GLN A 52 2.26 13.43 -6.09
N ALA A 53 1.16 13.37 -6.85
CA ALA A 53 -0.18 13.40 -6.28
C ALA A 53 -0.46 12.22 -5.34
N ILE A 54 0.06 11.03 -5.69
CA ILE A 54 -0.03 9.84 -4.83
C ILE A 54 0.72 10.07 -3.51
N LEU A 55 1.94 10.58 -3.58
CA LEU A 55 2.75 10.84 -2.38
C LEU A 55 2.16 11.95 -1.51
N ASP A 56 1.65 13.00 -2.09
CA ASP A 56 1.02 14.10 -1.36
C ASP A 56 -0.22 13.62 -0.59
N PHE A 57 -1.05 12.78 -1.23
CA PHE A 57 -2.17 12.14 -0.53
C PHE A 57 -1.74 11.37 0.72
N PHE A 58 -0.69 10.56 0.62
CA PHE A 58 -0.20 9.80 1.78
C PHE A 58 0.45 10.70 2.83
N ARG A 59 1.22 11.70 2.43
CA ARG A 59 1.79 12.68 3.37
C ARG A 59 0.71 13.42 4.16
N GLU A 60 -0.33 13.86 3.49
CA GLU A 60 -1.42 14.60 4.12
C GLU A 60 -2.27 13.72 5.04
N SER A 61 -2.57 12.48 4.61
CA SER A 61 -3.52 11.62 5.31
C SER A 61 -2.89 10.72 6.37
N MET A 62 -1.59 10.39 6.28
CA MET A 62 -0.98 9.33 7.08
C MET A 62 0.30 9.71 7.83
N SER A 63 0.79 10.96 7.73
CA SER A 63 2.04 11.35 8.40
C SER A 63 1.91 11.56 9.91
N GLY A 64 0.72 11.82 10.43
CA GLY A 64 0.52 12.07 11.85
C GLY A 64 0.96 10.89 12.72
N GLY A 65 1.61 11.17 13.86
CA GLY A 65 2.05 10.13 14.80
C GLY A 65 0.91 9.33 15.42
N HIS A 66 -0.31 9.89 15.40
CA HIS A 66 -1.52 9.23 15.86
C HIS A 66 -2.09 8.23 14.83
N ILE A 67 -1.60 8.24 13.61
CA ILE A 67 -2.00 7.31 12.55
C ILE A 67 -1.04 6.12 12.54
N LEU A 68 -1.59 4.95 12.79
CA LEU A 68 -0.86 3.68 12.80
C LEU A 68 -1.47 2.76 11.76
N THR A 69 -0.65 2.19 10.90
CA THR A 69 -1.13 1.30 9.84
C THR A 69 -0.34 0.00 9.77
N SER A 70 -0.99 -1.03 9.32
CA SER A 70 -0.37 -2.30 8.97
C SER A 70 -1.02 -2.83 7.70
N HIS A 71 -0.23 -2.95 6.64
CA HIS A 71 -0.68 -3.50 5.37
C HIS A 71 0.05 -4.82 5.10
N THR A 72 -0.72 -5.85 4.82
CA THR A 72 -0.19 -7.17 4.48
C THR A 72 -0.77 -7.62 3.15
N VAL A 73 0.08 -8.15 2.29
CA VAL A 73 -0.37 -8.76 1.03
C VAL A 73 0.05 -10.22 0.96
N HIS A 74 -0.81 -11.03 0.34
CA HIS A 74 -0.65 -12.47 0.24
C HIS A 74 -0.93 -12.95 -1.18
N HIS A 75 -0.48 -14.17 -1.48
CA HIS A 75 -0.88 -14.99 -2.62
C HIS A 75 -0.89 -14.22 -3.94
N PRO A 76 0.24 -13.64 -4.38
CA PRO A 76 0.25 -12.90 -5.63
C PRO A 76 0.02 -13.80 -6.83
N GLU A 77 -0.85 -13.34 -7.73
CA GLU A 77 -0.98 -13.83 -9.09
C GLU A 77 -0.31 -12.80 -10.00
N ILE A 78 0.91 -13.09 -10.45
CA ILE A 78 1.70 -12.19 -11.29
C ILE A 78 1.81 -12.78 -12.68
N GLU A 79 1.53 -11.96 -13.69
CA GLU A 79 1.67 -12.31 -15.09
C GLU A 79 2.64 -11.34 -15.77
N LEU A 80 3.62 -11.90 -16.47
CA LEU A 80 4.51 -11.15 -17.35
C LEU A 80 3.86 -11.03 -18.73
N ASP A 81 3.42 -9.83 -19.08
CA ASP A 81 2.80 -9.55 -20.37
C ASP A 81 3.85 -9.42 -21.48
N SER A 82 5.06 -8.97 -21.10
CA SER A 82 6.23 -8.84 -21.97
C SER A 82 7.52 -8.81 -21.12
N GLU A 83 8.67 -8.62 -21.75
CA GLU A 83 9.93 -8.42 -21.05
C GLU A 83 9.96 -7.18 -20.15
N THR A 84 9.06 -6.22 -20.39
CA THR A 84 9.04 -4.92 -19.69
C THR A 84 7.69 -4.54 -19.10
N SER A 85 6.68 -5.39 -19.20
CA SER A 85 5.36 -5.15 -18.62
C SER A 85 4.82 -6.36 -17.89
N ALA A 86 4.13 -6.12 -16.79
CA ALA A 86 3.52 -7.18 -15.96
C ALA A 86 2.27 -6.65 -15.26
N THR A 87 1.41 -7.59 -14.86
CA THR A 87 0.28 -7.32 -13.98
C THR A 87 0.35 -8.18 -12.73
N GLY A 88 -0.34 -7.77 -11.67
CA GLY A 88 -0.38 -8.53 -10.42
C GLY A 88 -1.69 -8.34 -9.67
N ILE A 89 -2.20 -9.44 -9.12
CA ILE A 89 -3.34 -9.45 -8.20
C ILE A 89 -2.81 -9.88 -6.83
N TRP A 90 -3.18 -9.13 -5.78
CA TRP A 90 -2.70 -9.38 -4.43
C TRP A 90 -3.86 -9.37 -3.44
N ARG A 91 -3.91 -10.36 -2.57
CA ARG A 91 -4.79 -10.29 -1.40
C ARG A 91 -4.29 -9.22 -0.46
N LEU A 92 -5.16 -8.29 -0.06
CA LEU A 92 -4.87 -7.25 0.94
C LEU A 92 -5.57 -7.59 2.25
N GLU A 93 -4.83 -7.46 3.34
CA GLU A 93 -5.36 -7.31 4.70
C GLU A 93 -4.71 -6.08 5.32
N ASP A 94 -5.49 -5.22 5.95
CA ASP A 94 -4.95 -4.02 6.55
C ASP A 94 -5.70 -3.57 7.79
N VAL A 95 -4.99 -2.83 8.60
CA VAL A 95 -5.49 -2.12 9.76
C VAL A 95 -5.02 -0.67 9.70
N PHE A 96 -5.94 0.24 9.89
CA PHE A 96 -5.69 1.67 10.07
C PHE A 96 -6.23 2.10 11.43
N ILE A 97 -5.38 2.67 12.26
CA ILE A 97 -5.76 3.18 13.58
C ILE A 97 -5.57 4.69 13.60
N ASP A 98 -6.62 5.42 13.97
CA ASP A 98 -6.53 6.81 14.36
C ASP A 98 -6.69 6.87 15.89
N ASP A 99 -5.55 6.93 16.56
CA ASP A 99 -5.49 6.85 18.02
C ASP A 99 -5.95 8.17 18.71
N GLU A 100 -5.85 9.29 18.01
CA GLU A 100 -6.34 10.59 18.49
C GLU A 100 -7.87 10.66 18.44
N ASN A 101 -8.46 10.24 17.32
CA ASN A 101 -9.92 10.21 17.14
C ASN A 101 -10.58 8.95 17.72
N GLY A 102 -9.78 7.97 18.14
CA GLY A 102 -10.23 6.80 18.87
C GLY A 102 -11.03 5.79 18.05
N PHE A 103 -10.57 5.49 16.84
CA PHE A 103 -11.15 4.42 16.03
C PHE A 103 -10.08 3.62 15.27
N ALA A 104 -10.46 2.46 14.81
CA ALA A 104 -9.70 1.66 13.85
C ALA A 104 -10.60 1.23 12.70
N ILE A 105 -10.02 1.16 11.51
CA ILE A 105 -10.62 0.52 10.34
C ILE A 105 -9.77 -0.69 10.04
N GLN A 106 -10.42 -1.83 9.83
CA GLN A 106 -9.75 -3.05 9.39
C GLN A 106 -10.56 -3.69 8.27
N GLY A 107 -9.87 -4.39 7.40
CA GLY A 107 -10.56 -5.00 6.30
C GLY A 107 -9.67 -5.80 5.39
N THR A 108 -10.26 -6.27 4.32
CA THR A 108 -9.59 -7.02 3.28
C THR A 108 -10.05 -6.59 1.91
N GLY A 109 -9.23 -6.89 0.92
CA GLY A 109 -9.54 -6.56 -0.45
C GLY A 109 -8.56 -7.22 -1.42
N TRP A 110 -8.59 -6.73 -2.63
CA TRP A 110 -7.73 -7.21 -3.69
C TRP A 110 -7.12 -6.04 -4.44
N TYR A 111 -5.78 -5.97 -4.42
CA TYR A 111 -5.04 -5.10 -5.32
C TYR A 111 -5.09 -5.64 -6.74
N ARG A 112 -5.12 -4.71 -7.70
CA ARG A 112 -4.84 -4.95 -9.10
C ARG A 112 -3.81 -3.93 -9.53
N ASP A 113 -2.60 -4.41 -9.76
CA ASP A 113 -1.45 -3.58 -10.08
C ASP A 113 -0.99 -3.82 -11.51
N SER A 114 -0.40 -2.81 -12.12
CA SER A 114 0.39 -2.97 -13.33
C SER A 114 1.80 -2.40 -13.12
N TYR A 115 2.75 -3.01 -13.78
CA TYR A 115 4.16 -2.72 -13.62
C TYR A 115 4.83 -2.49 -14.96
N ARG A 116 5.86 -1.65 -14.96
CA ARG A 116 6.74 -1.46 -16.12
C ARG A 116 8.20 -1.54 -15.66
N LYS A 117 9.02 -2.20 -16.48
CA LYS A 117 10.47 -2.30 -16.26
C LYS A 117 11.16 -1.16 -17.00
N VAL A 118 11.94 -0.34 -16.28
CA VAL A 118 12.71 0.77 -16.81
C VAL A 118 14.13 0.65 -16.31
N ASP A 119 15.10 0.69 -17.22
CA ASP A 119 16.53 0.54 -16.91
C ASP A 119 16.83 -0.70 -16.03
N GLY A 120 16.16 -1.82 -16.35
CA GLY A 120 16.32 -3.08 -15.64
C GLY A 120 15.56 -3.19 -14.31
N ASN A 121 14.84 -2.15 -13.89
CA ASN A 121 14.13 -2.12 -12.61
C ASN A 121 12.60 -2.04 -12.80
N TRP A 122 11.88 -2.90 -12.12
CA TRP A 122 10.42 -2.84 -12.08
C TRP A 122 9.93 -1.64 -11.28
N LYS A 123 8.89 -0.99 -11.77
CA LYS A 123 8.20 0.15 -11.14
C LYS A 123 6.70 -0.04 -11.24
N ILE A 124 5.97 0.51 -10.29
CA ILE A 124 4.51 0.54 -10.30
C ILE A 124 4.06 1.59 -11.33
N LEU A 125 3.27 1.15 -12.31
CA LEU A 125 2.57 2.01 -13.26
C LEU A 125 1.16 2.33 -12.75
N HIS A 126 0.48 1.34 -12.18
CA HIS A 126 -0.81 1.51 -11.53
C HIS A 126 -0.90 0.64 -10.29
N THR A 127 -1.49 1.16 -9.23
CA THR A 127 -1.88 0.37 -8.05
C THR A 127 -3.26 0.80 -7.57
N GLY A 128 -4.06 -0.17 -7.16
CA GLY A 128 -5.39 0.13 -6.64
C GLY A 128 -6.03 -1.12 -6.07
N TYR A 129 -6.95 -0.92 -5.13
CA TYR A 129 -7.67 -2.05 -4.54
C TYR A 129 -9.17 -1.78 -4.45
N LYS A 130 -9.91 -2.89 -4.42
CA LYS A 130 -11.32 -2.93 -4.03
C LYS A 130 -11.46 -3.73 -2.75
N ARG A 131 -12.28 -3.24 -1.85
CA ARG A 131 -12.62 -3.93 -0.61
C ARG A 131 -13.50 -5.14 -0.86
N SER A 132 -13.20 -6.23 -0.19
CA SER A 132 -14.15 -7.33 -0.01
C SER A 132 -15.09 -7.03 1.15
N TRP A 133 -14.51 -6.52 2.24
CA TRP A 133 -15.22 -5.97 3.38
C TRP A 133 -14.28 -5.04 4.15
N GLU A 134 -14.86 -4.13 4.92
CA GLU A 134 -14.17 -3.33 5.94
C GLU A 134 -15.12 -3.02 7.08
N GLU A 135 -14.57 -2.84 8.25
CA GLU A 135 -15.32 -2.48 9.44
C GLU A 135 -14.59 -1.41 10.24
N MET A 136 -15.34 -0.62 10.97
CA MET A 136 -14.81 0.37 11.89
C MET A 136 -15.06 -0.08 13.32
N VAL A 137 -14.01 -0.03 14.13
CA VAL A 137 -14.07 -0.32 15.57
C VAL A 137 -13.85 0.96 16.34
N LYS A 138 -14.76 1.33 17.22
CA LYS A 138 -14.56 2.44 18.16
C LYS A 138 -13.60 1.99 19.25
N ARG A 139 -12.56 2.77 19.48
CA ARG A 139 -11.49 2.49 20.45
C ARG A 139 -11.52 3.45 21.64
N LYS A 140 -12.09 4.63 21.44
CA LYS A 140 -12.18 5.66 22.49
C LYS A 140 -13.07 5.15 23.63
N ASP A 141 -12.58 5.31 24.85
CA ASP A 141 -13.26 4.91 26.08
C ASP A 141 -13.49 3.38 26.21
N ASP A 142 -12.75 2.56 25.47
CA ASP A 142 -12.75 1.10 25.66
C ASP A 142 -11.69 0.70 26.70
N ASP A 143 -12.09 0.45 27.93
CA ASP A 143 -11.22 0.08 29.04
C ASP A 143 -10.41 -1.20 28.82
N ARG A 144 -10.77 -1.99 27.80
CA ARG A 144 -10.05 -3.21 27.42
C ARG A 144 -8.84 -2.97 26.53
N LEU A 145 -8.69 -1.73 26.00
CA LEU A 145 -7.64 -1.37 25.07
C LEU A 145 -6.58 -0.51 25.77
N THR A 146 -5.33 -0.92 25.65
CA THR A 146 -4.17 -0.16 26.09
C THR A 146 -3.14 -0.14 24.98
N MET A 147 -2.77 1.05 24.54
CA MET A 147 -1.65 1.21 23.60
C MET A 147 -0.34 1.07 24.37
N LEU A 148 0.40 0.00 24.12
CA LEU A 148 1.67 -0.29 24.81
C LEU A 148 2.87 0.37 24.13
N GLN A 149 2.83 0.49 22.81
CA GLN A 149 3.91 1.08 22.02
C GLN A 149 3.38 1.57 20.67
N ARG A 150 3.96 2.62 20.15
CA ARG A 150 3.73 3.11 18.77
C ARG A 150 5.07 3.38 18.10
N TRP A 151 5.06 3.44 16.77
CA TRP A 151 6.29 3.64 15.99
C TRP A 151 7.02 4.96 16.30
N SER A 152 6.27 5.98 16.77
CA SER A 152 6.80 7.29 17.14
C SER A 152 7.35 7.35 18.57
N ASP A 153 7.21 6.28 19.34
CA ASP A 153 7.77 6.22 20.69
C ASP A 153 9.29 5.99 20.60
N PRO A 154 10.09 6.64 21.43
CA PRO A 154 11.54 6.51 21.41
C PRO A 154 12.03 5.13 21.82
#